data_7d877012f99f3b4f674d3b66c930ba8f
#
_entry.id   7d877012f99f3b4f674d3b66c930ba8f
#
_cell.length_a   1.000
_cell.length_b   1.000
_cell.length_c   1.000
_cell.angle_alpha   90.00
_cell.angle_beta   90.00
_cell.angle_gamma   90.00
#
_symmetry.space_group_name_H-M   'P 1'
#
loop_
_entity.id
_entity.type
_entity.pdbx_description
1 polymer ?
#
loop_
_entity_poly.entity_id
_entity_poly.type
_entity_poly.pdbx_seq_one_letter_code
_entity_poly.pdbx_strand_id
1 'polypeptide(L)'
;VLFCRIQLALIYFLSGYDKLLSAAWRSGDAIQSVQHLEFFVSERFTSTLSQQTYLYLAWVVILFELLFSILIWVRKFRFPLLIVGVVFHAGIIVFLNLPDFGVIMILSYLIFYPFKERKRLSMESKNFQSALS
;
A
#
# COMPACT_ATOMS: atom_id res chain seq x y z
N VAL A 1 -3.30 1.73 18.89
CA VAL A 1 -3.73 1.97 17.48
C VAL A 1 -3.00 3.15 16.84
N LEU A 2 -2.89 4.32 17.50
CA LEU A 2 -2.21 5.50 16.90
C LEU A 2 -0.74 5.21 16.60
N PHE A 3 -0.01 4.60 17.54
CA PHE A 3 1.39 4.22 17.36
C PHE A 3 1.60 3.32 16.12
N CYS A 4 0.76 2.29 15.96
CA CYS A 4 0.84 1.41 14.79
C CYS A 4 0.54 2.16 13.47
N ARG A 5 -0.37 3.15 13.48
CA ARG A 5 -0.64 3.99 12.31
C ARG A 5 0.57 4.86 11.94
N ILE A 6 1.21 5.46 12.95
CA ILE A 6 2.43 6.25 12.76
C ILE A 6 3.55 5.35 12.20
N GLN A 7 3.74 4.18 12.80
CA GLN A 7 4.76 3.23 12.35
C GLN A 7 4.54 2.82 10.89
N LEU A 8 3.31 2.49 10.50
CA LEU A 8 3.01 2.13 9.11
C LEU A 8 3.27 3.31 8.15
N ALA A 9 2.82 4.52 8.51
CA ALA A 9 3.09 5.71 7.71
C ALA A 9 4.59 6.00 7.57
N LEU A 10 5.39 5.79 8.64
CA LEU A 10 6.85 5.92 8.59
C LEU A 10 7.50 4.87 7.69
N ILE A 11 7.04 3.62 7.71
CA ILE A 11 7.55 2.58 6.79
C ILE A 11 7.38 3.03 5.34
N TYR A 12 6.19 3.51 4.96
CA TYR A 12 5.94 4.02 3.62
C TYR A 12 6.78 5.25 3.29
N PHE A 13 6.90 6.19 4.23
CA PHE A 13 7.71 7.39 4.03
C PHE A 13 9.18 7.06 3.80
N LEU A 14 9.79 6.27 4.68
CA LEU A 14 11.20 5.90 4.59
C LEU A 14 11.47 5.08 3.33
N SER A 15 10.59 4.12 3.01
CA SER A 15 10.69 3.31 1.79
C SER A 15 10.63 4.17 0.53
N GLY A 16 9.68 5.10 0.44
CA GLY A 16 9.55 6.01 -0.69
C GLY A 16 10.71 7.01 -0.78
N TYR A 17 11.19 7.50 0.37
CA TYR A 17 12.32 8.43 0.44
C TYR A 17 13.63 7.76 -0.02
N ASP A 18 13.92 6.56 0.46
CA ASP A 18 15.10 5.81 0.03
C ASP A 18 15.10 5.52 -1.48
N LYS A 19 13.92 5.15 -2.01
CA LYS A 19 13.75 4.95 -3.45
C LYS A 19 13.94 6.25 -4.24
N LEU A 20 13.43 7.36 -3.72
CA LEU A 20 13.59 8.67 -4.36
C LEU A 20 15.05 9.10 -4.44
N LEU A 21 15.87 8.77 -3.44
CA LEU A 21 17.31 9.08 -3.42
C LEU A 21 18.12 8.12 -4.29
N SER A 22 17.64 6.91 -4.51
CA SER A 22 18.34 5.89 -5.29
C SER A 22 18.31 6.18 -6.79
N ALA A 23 19.49 6.27 -7.43
CA ALA A 23 19.58 6.44 -8.88
C ALA A 23 18.95 5.27 -9.64
N ALA A 24 19.15 4.03 -9.17
CA ALA A 24 18.58 2.82 -9.78
C ALA A 24 17.04 2.80 -9.74
N TRP A 25 16.43 3.35 -8.71
CA TRP A 25 14.97 3.50 -8.67
C TRP A 25 14.49 4.57 -9.63
N ARG A 26 15.17 5.70 -9.67
CA ARG A 26 14.79 6.82 -10.55
C ARG A 26 14.98 6.52 -12.04
N SER A 27 15.87 5.61 -12.39
CA SER A 27 16.06 5.13 -13.80
C SER A 27 15.15 3.96 -14.17
N GLY A 28 14.52 3.29 -13.18
CA GLY A 28 13.75 2.07 -13.39
C GLY A 28 14.57 0.78 -13.33
N ASP A 29 15.91 0.88 -13.26
CA ASP A 29 16.82 -0.27 -13.25
C ASP A 29 16.59 -1.19 -12.05
N ALA A 30 16.16 -0.63 -10.92
CA ALA A 30 15.85 -1.43 -9.72
C ALA A 30 14.71 -2.44 -9.98
N ILE A 31 13.63 -2.03 -10.65
CA ILE A 31 12.52 -2.93 -10.98
C ILE A 31 12.96 -3.93 -12.06
N GLN A 32 13.70 -3.48 -13.04
CA GLN A 32 14.24 -4.35 -14.08
C GLN A 32 15.15 -5.43 -13.48
N SER A 33 16.04 -5.07 -12.56
CA SER A 33 16.96 -6.01 -11.90
C SER A 33 16.21 -7.09 -11.11
N VAL A 34 15.10 -6.75 -10.45
CA VAL A 34 14.29 -7.72 -9.71
C VAL A 34 13.71 -8.79 -10.64
N GLN A 35 13.38 -8.45 -11.88
CA GLN A 35 12.87 -9.43 -12.85
C GLN A 35 13.92 -10.44 -13.33
N HIS A 36 15.21 -10.16 -13.16
CA HIS A 36 16.29 -11.09 -13.48
C HIS A 36 16.69 -12.00 -12.30
N LEU A 37 16.10 -11.79 -11.14
CA LEU A 37 16.32 -12.65 -9.98
C LEU A 37 15.33 -13.82 -10.01
N GLU A 38 15.79 -15.01 -10.34
CA GLU A 38 14.99 -16.24 -10.49
C GLU A 38 14.07 -16.52 -9.30
N PHE A 39 14.43 -16.05 -8.11
CA PHE A 39 13.67 -16.24 -6.89
C PHE A 39 12.39 -15.39 -6.82
N PHE A 40 12.38 -14.21 -7.46
CA PHE A 40 11.28 -13.24 -7.40
C PHE A 40 10.35 -13.28 -8.61
N VAL A 41 10.72 -13.96 -9.67
CA VAL A 41 9.93 -13.96 -10.92
C VAL A 41 9.06 -15.21 -10.98
N SER A 42 7.75 -15.00 -11.03
CA SER A 42 6.85 -16.05 -11.50
C SER A 42 7.17 -16.31 -12.98
N GLU A 43 7.46 -17.55 -13.35
CA GLU A 43 7.74 -17.97 -14.74
C GLU A 43 6.70 -17.51 -15.78
N ARG A 44 5.54 -17.04 -15.29
CA ARG A 44 4.42 -16.56 -16.10
C ARG A 44 4.63 -15.17 -16.70
N PHE A 45 5.60 -14.39 -16.22
CA PHE A 45 5.78 -12.98 -16.60
C PHE A 45 7.20 -12.64 -17.05
N THR A 46 7.83 -13.52 -17.81
CA THR A 46 9.18 -13.33 -18.36
C THR A 46 9.24 -12.37 -19.55
N SER A 47 8.16 -11.62 -19.86
CA SER A 47 8.20 -10.63 -20.93
C SER A 47 9.07 -9.44 -20.50
N THR A 48 10.15 -9.21 -21.20
CA THR A 48 10.96 -7.99 -21.05
C THR A 48 10.13 -6.77 -21.46
N LEU A 49 9.75 -5.99 -20.45
CA LEU A 49 9.10 -4.71 -20.66
C LEU A 49 10.12 -3.70 -21.22
N SER A 50 9.64 -2.65 -21.87
CA SER A 50 10.53 -1.57 -22.30
C SER A 50 11.12 -0.83 -21.08
N GLN A 51 12.34 -0.29 -21.22
CA GLN A 51 12.99 0.52 -20.19
C GLN A 51 12.08 1.66 -19.71
N GLN A 52 11.34 2.23 -20.63
CA GLN A 52 10.40 3.31 -20.32
C GLN A 52 9.25 2.86 -19.41
N THR A 53 8.79 1.62 -19.57
CA THR A 53 7.77 1.02 -18.70
C THR A 53 8.29 0.82 -17.27
N TYR A 54 9.53 0.32 -17.12
CA TYR A 54 10.16 0.19 -15.79
C TYR A 54 10.33 1.54 -15.09
N LEU A 55 10.72 2.56 -15.85
CA LEU A 55 10.81 3.93 -15.34
C LEU A 55 9.47 4.44 -14.79
N TYR A 56 8.39 4.29 -15.57
CA TYR A 56 7.05 4.70 -15.09
C TYR A 56 6.60 3.92 -13.88
N LEU A 57 6.79 2.60 -13.85
CA LEU A 57 6.46 1.77 -12.71
C LEU A 57 7.22 2.21 -11.45
N ALA A 58 8.53 2.48 -11.57
CA ALA A 58 9.33 2.95 -10.45
C ALA A 58 8.80 4.28 -9.87
N TRP A 59 8.47 5.24 -10.72
CA TRP A 59 7.91 6.51 -10.28
C TRP A 59 6.51 6.36 -9.67
N VAL A 60 5.67 5.47 -10.20
CA VAL A 60 4.36 5.16 -9.59
C VAL A 60 4.55 4.59 -8.19
N VAL A 61 5.50 3.69 -7.97
CA VAL A 61 5.82 3.14 -6.66
C VAL A 61 6.29 4.24 -5.69
N ILE A 62 7.27 5.05 -6.10
CA ILE A 62 7.82 6.14 -5.27
C ILE A 62 6.71 7.12 -4.87
N LEU A 63 5.92 7.57 -5.84
CA LEU A 63 4.84 8.53 -5.59
C LEU A 63 3.75 7.93 -4.70
N PHE A 64 3.37 6.68 -4.93
CA PHE A 64 2.40 5.99 -4.08
C PHE A 64 2.87 5.93 -2.64
N GLU A 65 4.11 5.50 -2.37
CA GLU A 65 4.64 5.38 -1.01
C GLU A 65 4.71 6.72 -0.29
N LEU A 66 5.20 7.76 -0.95
CA LEU A 66 5.28 9.10 -0.36
C LEU A 66 3.88 9.72 -0.13
N LEU A 67 2.99 9.60 -1.10
CA LEU A 67 1.63 10.11 -0.97
C LEU A 67 0.83 9.33 0.08
N PHE A 68 1.02 8.01 0.16
CA PHE A 68 0.37 7.17 1.17
C PHE A 68 0.70 7.67 2.58
N SER A 69 1.97 7.92 2.87
CA SER A 69 2.44 8.34 4.19
C SER A 69 1.77 9.65 4.69
N ILE A 70 1.44 10.55 3.76
CA ILE A 70 0.83 11.85 4.04
C ILE A 70 -0.71 11.77 3.99
N LEU A 71 -1.26 11.26 2.89
CA LEU A 71 -2.69 11.30 2.62
C LEU A 71 -3.51 10.33 3.49
N ILE A 72 -2.90 9.31 4.06
CA ILE A 72 -3.59 8.36 4.95
C ILE A 72 -4.18 9.03 6.20
N TRP A 73 -3.66 10.18 6.59
CA TRP A 73 -4.15 10.98 7.72
C TRP A 73 -5.39 11.78 7.38
N VAL A 74 -5.63 12.07 6.10
CA VAL A 74 -6.80 12.81 5.63
C VAL A 74 -7.98 11.85 5.43
N ARG A 75 -9.04 12.01 6.23
CA ARG A 75 -10.21 11.09 6.25
C ARG A 75 -10.81 10.85 4.85
N LYS A 76 -10.88 11.89 4.03
CA LYS A 76 -11.43 11.83 2.66
C LYS A 76 -10.65 10.86 1.74
N PHE A 77 -9.32 10.85 1.86
CA PHE A 77 -8.44 10.05 1.00
C PHE A 77 -8.13 8.67 1.56
N ARG A 78 -8.43 8.42 2.83
CA ARG A 78 -8.07 7.17 3.52
C ARG A 78 -8.62 5.94 2.80
N PHE A 79 -9.93 5.91 2.53
CA PHE A 79 -10.57 4.73 1.92
C PHE A 79 -10.07 4.44 0.51
N PRO A 80 -10.08 5.38 -0.45
CA PRO A 80 -9.52 5.14 -1.78
C PRO A 80 -8.04 4.76 -1.75
N LEU A 81 -7.26 5.36 -0.85
CA LEU A 81 -5.84 5.07 -0.71
C LEU A 81 -5.59 3.63 -0.22
N LEU A 82 -6.41 3.13 0.71
CA LEU A 82 -6.34 1.74 1.15
C LEU A 82 -6.68 0.76 0.02
N ILE A 83 -7.67 1.08 -0.82
CA ILE A 83 -7.99 0.25 -2.00
C ILE A 83 -6.81 0.20 -2.96
N VAL A 84 -6.23 1.34 -3.30
CA VAL A 84 -5.04 1.41 -4.16
C VAL A 84 -3.89 0.62 -3.54
N GLY A 85 -3.69 0.71 -2.22
CA GLY A 85 -2.68 -0.06 -1.50
C GLY A 85 -2.91 -1.58 -1.57
N VAL A 86 -4.15 -2.03 -1.44
CA VAL A 86 -4.49 -3.46 -1.61
C VAL A 86 -4.16 -3.93 -3.02
N VAL A 87 -4.55 -3.19 -4.05
CA VAL A 87 -4.24 -3.52 -5.45
C VAL A 87 -2.73 -3.53 -5.69
N PHE A 88 -2.01 -2.56 -5.14
CA PHE A 88 -0.55 -2.47 -5.24
C PHE A 88 0.13 -3.70 -4.62
N HIS A 89 -0.23 -4.09 -3.40
CA HIS A 89 0.36 -5.27 -2.74
C HIS A 89 -0.10 -6.59 -3.35
N ALA A 90 -1.33 -6.67 -3.87
CA ALA A 90 -1.76 -7.81 -4.67
C ALA A 90 -0.91 -7.94 -5.94
N GLY A 91 -0.56 -6.83 -6.58
CA GLY A 91 0.41 -6.80 -7.67
C GLY A 91 1.79 -7.35 -7.26
N ILE A 92 2.31 -6.94 -6.11
CA ILE A 92 3.59 -7.47 -5.58
C ILE A 92 3.51 -8.99 -5.38
N ILE A 93 2.41 -9.51 -4.82
CA ILE A 93 2.22 -10.95 -4.65
C ILE A 93 2.29 -11.68 -6.01
N VAL A 94 1.59 -11.16 -7.01
CA VAL A 94 1.43 -11.83 -8.31
C VAL A 94 2.69 -11.71 -9.17
N PHE A 95 3.28 -10.51 -9.23
CA PHE A 95 4.40 -10.22 -10.14
C PHE A 95 5.77 -10.49 -9.52
N LEU A 96 5.94 -10.31 -8.22
CA LEU A 96 7.22 -10.50 -7.53
C LEU A 96 7.26 -11.77 -6.71
N ASN A 97 6.20 -12.58 -6.72
CA ASN A 97 6.12 -13.84 -5.96
C ASN A 97 6.48 -13.67 -4.47
N LEU A 98 6.03 -12.57 -3.85
CA LEU A 98 6.25 -12.23 -2.43
C LEU A 98 4.93 -12.26 -1.65
N PRO A 99 4.31 -13.46 -1.46
CA PRO A 99 3.00 -13.55 -0.81
C PRO A 99 3.03 -13.10 0.65
N ASP A 100 4.05 -13.47 1.41
CA ASP A 100 4.15 -13.14 2.84
C ASP A 100 4.19 -11.63 3.06
N PHE A 101 5.03 -10.94 2.30
CA PHE A 101 5.13 -9.48 2.37
C PHE A 101 3.82 -8.79 1.98
N GLY A 102 3.24 -9.17 0.84
CA GLY A 102 2.02 -8.55 0.35
C GLY A 102 0.83 -8.77 1.28
N VAL A 103 0.67 -9.98 1.84
CA VAL A 103 -0.41 -10.31 2.78
C VAL A 103 -0.24 -9.52 4.08
N ILE A 104 0.97 -9.45 4.66
CA ILE A 104 1.23 -8.68 5.89
C ILE A 104 0.88 -7.21 5.68
N MET A 105 1.27 -6.62 4.54
CA MET A 105 0.98 -5.22 4.22
C MET A 105 -0.51 -4.96 4.04
N ILE A 106 -1.24 -5.86 3.36
CA ILE A 106 -2.70 -5.76 3.22
C ILE A 106 -3.40 -5.86 4.60
N LEU A 107 -3.00 -6.82 5.43
CA LEU A 107 -3.55 -6.97 6.78
C LEU A 107 -3.27 -5.77 7.67
N SER A 108 -2.11 -5.12 7.51
CA SER A 108 -1.75 -3.93 8.28
C SER A 108 -2.71 -2.76 8.04
N TYR A 109 -3.39 -2.70 6.89
CA TYR A 109 -4.39 -1.68 6.59
C TYR A 109 -5.62 -1.73 7.49
N LEU A 110 -5.92 -2.88 8.12
CA LEU A 110 -7.00 -3.00 9.10
C LEU A 110 -6.83 -2.04 10.29
N ILE A 111 -5.61 -1.58 10.57
CA ILE A 111 -5.30 -0.60 11.62
C ILE A 111 -6.01 0.75 11.35
N PHE A 112 -6.22 1.07 10.07
CA PHE A 112 -6.90 2.30 9.65
C PHE A 112 -8.43 2.17 9.61
N TYR A 113 -8.97 0.95 9.77
CA TYR A 113 -10.41 0.74 9.74
C TYR A 113 -11.08 1.27 11.02
N PRO A 114 -12.19 2.03 10.93
CA PRO A 114 -12.82 2.70 12.07
C PRO A 114 -13.78 1.77 12.84
N PHE A 115 -13.29 0.66 13.37
CA PHE A 115 -14.12 -0.31 14.11
C PHE A 115 -14.89 0.29 15.27
N LYS A 116 -14.31 1.23 16.03
CA LYS A 116 -14.94 1.85 17.19
C LYS A 116 -16.06 2.83 16.84
N GLU A 117 -15.89 3.61 15.77
CA GLU A 117 -16.91 4.59 15.35
C GLU A 117 -18.18 3.90 14.86
N ARG A 118 -18.07 2.81 14.09
CA ARG A 118 -19.24 2.04 13.65
C ARG A 118 -20.04 1.44 14.82
N LYS A 119 -19.35 0.92 15.83
CA LYS A 119 -20.04 0.33 17.01
C LYS A 119 -20.77 1.41 17.80
N ARG A 120 -20.18 2.60 17.94
CA ARG A 120 -20.80 3.74 18.63
C ARG A 120 -22.05 4.23 17.92
N LEU A 121 -22.00 4.46 16.62
CA LEU A 121 -23.14 4.88 15.80
C LEU A 121 -24.25 3.83 15.79
N SER A 122 -23.93 2.53 15.76
CA SER A 122 -24.91 1.45 15.85
C SER A 122 -25.58 1.38 17.21
N MET A 123 -24.88 1.67 18.31
CA MET A 123 -25.48 1.72 19.64
C MET A 123 -26.34 2.96 19.84
N GLU A 124 -25.90 4.13 19.34
CA GLU A 124 -26.70 5.37 19.40
C GLU A 124 -28.00 5.24 18.60
N SER A 125 -27.95 4.62 17.41
CA SER A 125 -29.17 4.39 16.62
C SER A 125 -30.15 3.43 17.30
N LYS A 126 -29.67 2.37 17.94
CA LYS A 126 -30.51 1.43 18.70
C LYS A 126 -31.14 2.09 19.93
N ASN A 127 -30.37 2.88 20.66
CA ASN A 127 -30.88 3.61 21.82
C ASN A 127 -31.94 4.66 21.44
N PHE A 128 -31.75 5.33 20.28
CA PHE A 128 -32.72 6.27 19.76
C PHE A 128 -34.03 5.57 19.35
N GLN A 129 -33.97 4.42 18.70
CA GLN A 129 -35.14 3.65 18.32
C GLN A 129 -35.92 3.11 19.57
N SER A 130 -35.19 2.67 20.59
CA SER A 130 -35.80 2.21 21.85
C SER A 130 -36.44 3.34 22.70
N ALA A 131 -36.03 4.57 22.50
CA ALA A 131 -36.59 5.74 23.17
C ALA A 131 -37.88 6.26 22.47
N LEU A 132 -38.13 5.85 21.22
CA LEU A 132 -39.31 6.22 20.43
C LEU A 132 -40.43 5.16 20.46
N SER A 133 -40.13 3.96 20.98
CA SER A 133 -41.10 2.88 21.22
C SER A 133 -41.63 2.89 22.61
#